data_0341ba463bc152070b8e075df7f2b4af
#
_entry.id   0341ba463bc152070b8e075df7f2b4af
#
_cell.length_a   1.000
_cell.length_b   1.000
_cell.length_c   1.000
_cell.angle_alpha   90.00
_cell.angle_beta   90.00
_cell.angle_gamma   90.00
#
_symmetry.space_group_name_H-M   'P 1'
#
loop_
_entity.id
_entity.type
_entity.pdbx_description
1 polymer ?
#
loop_
_entity_poly.entity_id
_entity_poly.type
_entity_poly.pdbx_seq_one_letter_code
_entity_poly.pdbx_strand_id
1 'polypeptide(L)'
;TTLLLVSHDKQAIQSVCDRALLLDGGRLTKEGAPEEIMDYYNALIAERENATVRLQATETGKVQTVSGTGEATVSDIALLDEHGERVEVVDVGAPVTLQVTVKTSAAIPRMVLGYMIKDRLGQPMYGTNTHLKELPLEDVGAGEEVVYRFAFPMNLGPGSYSVATAIVSTETHLVNNYEWRDLALVFTVVNMRRPYFEGSAWLDPAVDIQRT
;
A
#
# COMPACT_ATOMS: atom_id res chain seq x y z
N THR A 1 0.58 -32.59 5.07
CA THR A 1 -0.82 -32.44 4.59
C THR A 1 -0.86 -31.27 3.63
N THR A 2 -1.47 -31.44 2.46
CA THR A 2 -1.71 -30.37 1.50
C THR A 2 -3.12 -29.82 1.75
N LEU A 3 -3.24 -28.50 1.90
CA LEU A 3 -4.51 -27.78 2.02
C LEU A 3 -4.82 -27.08 0.70
N LEU A 4 -6.02 -27.24 0.18
CA LEU A 4 -6.54 -26.47 -0.94
C LEU A 4 -7.64 -25.54 -0.43
N LEU A 5 -7.39 -24.23 -0.49
CA LEU A 5 -8.33 -23.17 -0.10
C LEU A 5 -8.83 -22.47 -1.36
N VAL A 6 -10.16 -22.35 -1.50
CA VAL A 6 -10.80 -21.56 -2.55
C VAL A 6 -11.49 -20.36 -1.90
N SER A 7 -11.02 -19.17 -2.19
CA SER A 7 -11.54 -17.92 -1.64
C SER A 7 -11.24 -16.75 -2.58
N HIS A 8 -11.97 -15.67 -2.45
CA HIS A 8 -11.65 -14.35 -3.01
C HIS A 8 -11.23 -13.35 -1.91
N ASP A 9 -11.18 -13.80 -0.66
CA ASP A 9 -10.70 -13.00 0.47
C ASP A 9 -9.17 -12.96 0.46
N LYS A 10 -8.65 -11.74 0.25
CA LYS A 10 -7.21 -11.46 0.18
C LYS A 10 -6.49 -11.89 1.46
N GLN A 11 -7.03 -11.55 2.63
CA GLN A 11 -6.40 -11.86 3.91
C GLN A 11 -6.34 -13.38 4.15
N ALA A 12 -7.43 -14.10 3.89
CA ALA A 12 -7.46 -15.55 4.03
C ALA A 12 -6.43 -16.24 3.14
N ILE A 13 -6.34 -15.85 1.86
CA ILE A 13 -5.36 -16.42 0.92
C ILE A 13 -3.93 -16.09 1.34
N GLN A 14 -3.63 -14.84 1.72
CA GLN A 14 -2.28 -14.42 2.08
C GLN A 14 -1.79 -14.98 3.41
N SER A 15 -2.70 -15.23 4.38
CA SER A 15 -2.32 -15.73 5.71
C SER A 15 -2.11 -17.24 5.78
N VAL A 16 -2.73 -18.02 4.88
CA VAL A 16 -2.80 -19.49 4.98
C VAL A 16 -2.08 -20.20 3.85
N CYS A 17 -1.94 -19.57 2.67
CA CYS A 17 -1.44 -20.25 1.49
C CYS A 17 0.02 -19.87 1.20
N ASP A 18 0.84 -20.87 0.82
CA ASP A 18 2.20 -20.67 0.33
C ASP A 18 2.24 -20.34 -1.18
N ARG A 19 1.17 -20.69 -1.90
CA ARG A 19 1.05 -20.51 -3.35
C ARG A 19 -0.41 -20.28 -3.70
N ALA A 20 -0.67 -19.42 -4.66
CA ALA A 20 -1.99 -19.14 -5.18
C ALA A 20 -2.09 -19.40 -6.70
N LEU A 21 -3.27 -19.82 -7.13
CA LEU A 21 -3.63 -20.04 -8.53
C LEU A 21 -4.84 -19.17 -8.85
N LEU A 22 -4.73 -18.33 -9.88
CA LEU A 22 -5.86 -17.55 -10.38
C LEU A 22 -6.55 -18.30 -11.52
N LEU A 23 -7.82 -18.61 -11.30
CA LEU A 23 -8.68 -19.21 -12.30
C LEU A 23 -9.65 -18.16 -12.84
N ASP A 24 -9.73 -18.04 -14.16
CA ASP A 24 -10.70 -17.20 -14.84
C ASP A 24 -11.29 -17.93 -16.05
N GLY A 25 -12.63 -17.92 -16.16
CA GLY A 25 -13.33 -18.65 -17.22
C GLY A 25 -12.99 -20.14 -17.28
N GLY A 26 -12.69 -20.77 -16.14
CA GLY A 26 -12.33 -22.19 -16.05
C GLY A 26 -10.89 -22.50 -16.50
N ARG A 27 -10.04 -21.49 -16.70
CA ARG A 27 -8.63 -21.65 -17.11
C ARG A 27 -7.71 -21.07 -16.04
N LEU A 28 -6.53 -21.68 -15.90
CA LEU A 28 -5.46 -21.12 -15.09
C LEU A 28 -4.87 -19.90 -15.83
N THR A 29 -5.08 -18.71 -15.24
CA THR A 29 -4.61 -17.42 -15.81
C THR A 29 -3.22 -17.05 -15.30
N LYS A 30 -3.00 -17.25 -13.99
CA LYS A 30 -1.72 -16.94 -13.34
C LYS A 30 -1.52 -17.82 -12.11
N GLU A 31 -0.25 -18.07 -11.77
CA GLU A 31 0.13 -18.69 -10.50
C GLU A 31 1.37 -18.00 -9.92
N GLY A 32 1.50 -18.01 -8.59
CA GLY A 32 2.64 -17.37 -7.91
C GLY A 32 2.42 -17.22 -6.42
N ALA A 33 3.13 -16.27 -5.82
CA ALA A 33 2.96 -15.90 -4.43
C ALA A 33 1.54 -15.35 -4.18
N PRO A 34 0.91 -15.65 -3.03
CA PRO A 34 -0.45 -15.22 -2.71
C PRO A 34 -0.67 -13.71 -2.89
N GLU A 35 0.29 -12.88 -2.45
CA GLU A 35 0.23 -11.43 -2.60
C GLU A 35 0.15 -11.02 -4.07
N GLU A 36 1.07 -11.51 -4.90
CA GLU A 36 1.15 -11.18 -6.33
C GLU A 36 -0.14 -11.57 -7.07
N ILE A 37 -0.68 -12.74 -6.75
CA ILE A 37 -1.90 -13.25 -7.38
C ILE A 37 -3.12 -12.45 -6.96
N MET A 38 -3.25 -12.09 -5.69
CA MET A 38 -4.39 -11.30 -5.20
C MET A 38 -4.34 -9.85 -5.70
N ASP A 39 -3.17 -9.25 -5.82
CA ASP A 39 -3.03 -7.91 -6.41
C ASP A 39 -3.36 -7.92 -7.91
N TYR A 40 -2.93 -8.96 -8.64
CA TYR A 40 -3.31 -9.15 -10.03
C TYR A 40 -4.82 -9.41 -10.20
N TYR A 41 -5.43 -10.18 -9.30
CA TYR A 41 -6.88 -10.40 -9.28
C TYR A 41 -7.66 -9.10 -9.09
N ASN A 42 -7.25 -8.26 -8.15
CA ASN A 42 -7.87 -6.94 -7.92
C ASN A 42 -7.71 -6.04 -9.16
N ALA A 43 -6.55 -6.08 -9.82
CA ALA A 43 -6.31 -5.34 -11.05
C ALA A 43 -7.21 -5.83 -12.20
N LEU A 44 -7.44 -7.14 -12.34
CA LEU A 44 -8.39 -7.69 -13.33
C LEU A 44 -9.83 -7.26 -13.09
N ILE A 45 -10.25 -7.19 -11.82
CA ILE A 45 -11.57 -6.64 -11.48
C ILE A 45 -11.67 -5.18 -11.93
N ALA A 46 -10.66 -4.36 -11.60
CA ALA A 46 -10.61 -2.96 -12.00
C ALA A 46 -10.59 -2.80 -13.54
N GLU A 47 -9.91 -3.69 -14.28
CA GLU A 47 -9.91 -3.67 -15.75
C GLU A 47 -11.30 -3.93 -16.34
N ARG A 48 -12.06 -4.85 -15.79
CA ARG A 48 -13.46 -5.12 -16.20
C ARG A 48 -14.38 -3.91 -15.99
N GLU A 49 -13.98 -2.98 -15.13
CA GLU A 49 -14.64 -1.71 -14.84
C GLU A 49 -14.11 -0.53 -15.67
N ASN A 50 -13.43 -0.76 -16.79
CA ASN A 50 -12.82 0.21 -17.70
C ASN A 50 -11.45 0.78 -17.27
N ALA A 51 -10.69 0.11 -16.41
CA ALA A 51 -9.34 0.50 -16.04
C ALA A 51 -8.26 -0.26 -16.85
N THR A 52 -7.13 0.38 -17.14
CA THR A 52 -5.98 -0.25 -17.82
C THR A 52 -5.06 -0.90 -16.79
N VAL A 53 -4.74 -2.19 -16.94
CA VAL A 53 -3.77 -2.92 -16.10
C VAL A 53 -2.41 -2.95 -16.76
N ARG A 54 -1.36 -2.58 -16.03
CA ARG A 54 0.05 -2.66 -16.45
C ARG A 54 0.87 -3.41 -15.42
N LEU A 55 1.70 -4.34 -15.87
CA LEU A 55 2.70 -5.00 -15.04
C LEU A 55 4.05 -4.34 -15.33
N GLN A 56 4.73 -3.85 -14.30
CA GLN A 56 6.04 -3.24 -14.40
C GLN A 56 7.02 -4.01 -13.51
N ALA A 57 8.23 -4.26 -14.00
CA ALA A 57 9.32 -4.76 -13.16
C ALA A 57 9.89 -3.60 -12.35
N THR A 58 10.01 -3.77 -11.03
CA THR A 58 10.72 -2.83 -10.16
C THR A 58 12.22 -3.02 -10.31
N GLU A 59 13.00 -2.03 -9.89
CA GLU A 59 14.48 -2.13 -9.85
C GLU A 59 14.95 -3.31 -8.98
N THR A 60 14.15 -3.73 -8.01
CA THR A 60 14.41 -4.89 -7.14
C THR A 60 13.99 -6.24 -7.75
N GLY A 61 13.51 -6.25 -9.02
CA GLY A 61 13.08 -7.47 -9.72
C GLY A 61 11.71 -8.02 -9.30
N LYS A 62 10.98 -7.35 -8.43
CA LYS A 62 9.58 -7.69 -8.12
C LYS A 62 8.65 -7.14 -9.21
N VAL A 63 7.54 -7.82 -9.43
CA VAL A 63 6.50 -7.37 -10.37
C VAL A 63 5.57 -6.41 -9.65
N GLN A 64 5.51 -5.17 -10.12
CA GLN A 64 4.56 -4.14 -9.68
C GLN A 64 3.31 -4.18 -10.56
N THR A 65 2.14 -4.17 -9.93
CA THR A 65 0.86 -4.05 -10.63
C THR A 65 0.38 -2.60 -10.56
N VAL A 66 0.13 -2.00 -11.71
CA VAL A 66 -0.46 -0.66 -11.84
C VAL A 66 -1.73 -0.78 -12.65
N SER A 67 -2.85 -0.25 -12.16
CA SER A 67 -4.14 -0.23 -12.83
C SER A 67 -4.86 1.09 -12.61
N GLY A 68 -5.77 1.44 -13.49
CA GLY A 68 -6.56 2.67 -13.39
C GLY A 68 -6.79 3.33 -14.75
N THR A 69 -7.57 4.42 -14.77
CA THR A 69 -7.85 5.21 -15.98
C THR A 69 -6.64 6.06 -16.40
N GLY A 70 -5.74 6.40 -15.45
CA GLY A 70 -4.54 7.17 -15.70
C GLY A 70 -4.72 8.69 -15.76
N GLU A 71 -5.91 9.19 -15.43
CA GLU A 71 -6.20 10.64 -15.38
C GLU A 71 -5.45 11.35 -14.25
N ALA A 72 -5.17 10.63 -13.16
CA ALA A 72 -4.26 11.03 -12.09
C ALA A 72 -3.31 9.86 -11.79
N THR A 73 -2.01 10.13 -11.68
CA THR A 73 -0.98 9.11 -11.46
C THR A 73 0.04 9.55 -10.43
N VAL A 74 0.57 8.61 -9.65
CA VAL A 74 1.69 8.85 -8.75
C VAL A 74 2.96 9.03 -9.59
N SER A 75 3.53 10.22 -9.57
CA SER A 75 4.77 10.54 -10.28
C SER A 75 6.03 10.33 -9.44
N ASP A 76 5.91 10.45 -8.10
CA ASP A 76 6.99 10.23 -7.14
C ASP A 76 6.43 9.82 -5.79
N ILE A 77 7.18 8.94 -5.07
CA ILE A 77 6.86 8.53 -3.72
C ILE A 77 8.15 8.35 -2.92
N ALA A 78 8.18 8.85 -1.69
CA ALA A 78 9.34 8.73 -0.82
C ALA A 78 8.92 8.66 0.66
N LEU A 79 9.71 7.95 1.46
CA LEU A 79 9.72 8.10 2.91
C LEU A 79 10.81 9.10 3.27
N LEU A 80 10.45 10.12 4.02
CA LEU A 80 11.36 11.19 4.46
C LEU A 80 11.56 11.09 5.98
N ASP A 81 12.76 11.39 6.44
CA ASP A 81 13.08 11.51 7.86
C ASP A 81 12.66 12.90 8.42
N GLU A 82 13.03 13.17 9.67
CA GLU A 82 12.76 14.46 10.35
C GLU A 82 13.45 15.67 9.71
N HIS A 83 14.49 15.44 8.89
CA HIS A 83 15.23 16.48 8.16
C HIS A 83 14.70 16.68 6.73
N GLY A 84 13.73 15.85 6.30
CA GLY A 84 13.17 15.86 4.95
C GLY A 84 14.02 15.12 3.92
N GLU A 85 15.00 14.31 4.35
CA GLU A 85 15.84 13.49 3.49
C GLU A 85 15.18 12.14 3.22
N ARG A 86 15.35 11.62 2.01
CA ARG A 86 14.81 10.30 1.62
C ARG A 86 15.53 9.19 2.36
N VAL A 87 14.76 8.27 2.92
CA VAL A 87 15.27 7.12 3.67
C VAL A 87 14.60 5.83 3.23
N GLU A 88 15.39 4.75 3.18
CA GLU A 88 14.92 3.38 2.93
C GLU A 88 15.01 2.52 4.20
N VAL A 89 15.77 2.97 5.20
CA VAL A 89 15.91 2.32 6.50
C VAL A 89 15.53 3.29 7.60
N VAL A 90 14.63 2.88 8.47
CA VAL A 90 14.04 3.73 9.53
C VAL A 90 14.12 3.02 10.87
N ASP A 91 14.42 3.75 11.95
CA ASP A 91 14.39 3.19 13.31
C ASP A 91 12.96 3.17 13.86
N VAL A 92 12.66 2.17 14.70
CA VAL A 92 11.36 2.07 15.42
C VAL A 92 11.09 3.35 16.20
N GLY A 93 9.91 3.92 16.01
CA GLY A 93 9.45 5.14 16.68
C GLY A 93 10.02 6.43 16.11
N ALA A 94 10.85 6.39 15.06
CA ALA A 94 11.36 7.59 14.42
C ALA A 94 10.21 8.35 13.72
N PRO A 95 10.20 9.70 13.78
CA PRO A 95 9.27 10.50 13.01
C PRO A 95 9.61 10.39 11.52
N VAL A 96 8.59 10.14 10.71
CA VAL A 96 8.73 10.02 9.25
C VAL A 96 7.57 10.74 8.55
N THR A 97 7.81 11.09 7.29
CA THR A 97 6.77 11.61 6.39
C THR A 97 6.73 10.78 5.12
N LEU A 98 5.62 10.11 4.85
CA LEU A 98 5.35 9.54 3.54
C LEU A 98 4.92 10.67 2.61
N GLN A 99 5.75 10.99 1.62
CA GLN A 99 5.45 11.97 0.59
C GLN A 99 5.03 11.25 -0.69
N VAL A 100 3.89 11.66 -1.26
CA VAL A 100 3.37 11.14 -2.53
C VAL A 100 3.07 12.32 -3.43
N THR A 101 3.67 12.34 -4.61
CA THR A 101 3.43 13.36 -5.63
C THR A 101 2.53 12.77 -6.72
N VAL A 102 1.42 13.43 -6.98
CA VAL A 102 0.42 13.03 -7.98
C VAL A 102 0.41 14.06 -9.10
N LYS A 103 0.40 13.58 -10.35
CA LYS A 103 0.19 14.40 -11.57
C LYS A 103 -1.13 14.05 -12.21
N THR A 104 -1.85 15.08 -12.66
CA THR A 104 -3.12 14.92 -13.38
C THR A 104 -2.92 15.17 -14.88
N SER A 105 -3.53 14.34 -15.72
CA SER A 105 -3.60 14.51 -17.16
C SER A 105 -4.94 15.08 -17.65
N ALA A 106 -5.95 15.08 -16.77
CA ALA A 106 -7.29 15.61 -17.01
C ALA A 106 -7.79 16.34 -15.76
N ALA A 107 -8.87 17.09 -15.88
CA ALA A 107 -9.53 17.70 -14.74
C ALA A 107 -10.21 16.61 -13.88
N ILE A 108 -9.97 16.64 -12.59
CA ILE A 108 -10.47 15.67 -11.61
C ILE A 108 -11.46 16.39 -10.68
N PRO A 109 -12.75 16.11 -10.75
CA PRO A 109 -13.75 16.77 -9.89
C PRO A 109 -13.50 16.50 -8.41
N ARG A 110 -13.05 15.29 -8.07
CA ARG A 110 -12.72 14.90 -6.71
C ARG A 110 -11.60 13.87 -6.69
N MET A 111 -10.58 14.10 -5.88
CA MET A 111 -9.41 13.24 -5.76
C MET A 111 -9.16 12.85 -4.30
N VAL A 112 -9.13 11.55 -4.06
CA VAL A 112 -8.80 10.92 -2.77
C VAL A 112 -7.54 10.10 -2.98
N LEU A 113 -6.48 10.41 -2.22
CA LEU A 113 -5.28 9.59 -2.17
C LEU A 113 -5.33 8.70 -0.94
N GLY A 114 -5.21 7.39 -1.14
CA GLY A 114 -5.02 6.38 -0.11
C GLY A 114 -3.64 5.75 -0.17
N TYR A 115 -3.16 5.26 0.98
CA TYR A 115 -2.01 4.37 1.04
C TYR A 115 -2.25 3.23 2.02
N MET A 116 -1.52 2.14 1.82
CA MET A 116 -1.51 0.97 2.67
C MET A 116 -0.07 0.50 2.86
N ILE A 117 0.35 0.34 4.10
CA ILE A 117 1.62 -0.30 4.46
C ILE A 117 1.35 -1.79 4.65
N LYS A 118 2.15 -2.62 4.00
CA LYS A 118 2.09 -4.09 4.07
C LYS A 118 3.42 -4.65 4.56
N ASP A 119 3.36 -5.78 5.26
CA ASP A 119 4.56 -6.54 5.61
C ASP A 119 5.12 -7.31 4.40
N ARG A 120 6.19 -8.09 4.64
CA ARG A 120 6.84 -8.94 3.61
C ARG A 120 5.94 -10.05 3.04
N LEU A 121 4.84 -10.39 3.74
CA LEU A 121 3.84 -11.38 3.33
C LEU A 121 2.64 -10.74 2.64
N GLY A 122 2.65 -9.40 2.47
CA GLY A 122 1.55 -8.64 1.90
C GLY A 122 0.40 -8.39 2.86
N GLN A 123 0.56 -8.70 4.16
CA GLN A 123 -0.47 -8.44 5.16
C GLN A 123 -0.57 -6.94 5.46
N PRO A 124 -1.77 -6.35 5.45
CA PRO A 124 -1.97 -4.95 5.81
C PRO A 124 -1.56 -4.70 7.26
N MET A 125 -0.63 -3.76 7.45
CA MET A 125 -0.20 -3.29 8.77
C MET A 125 -0.92 -2.02 9.14
N TYR A 126 -1.13 -1.12 8.18
CA TYR A 126 -1.87 0.12 8.35
C TYR A 126 -2.31 0.66 7.00
N GLY A 127 -3.47 1.30 6.95
CA GLY A 127 -3.95 2.00 5.77
C GLY A 127 -4.88 3.14 6.12
N THR A 128 -4.83 4.21 5.33
CA THR A 128 -5.73 5.36 5.42
C THR A 128 -5.82 6.08 4.08
N ASN A 129 -6.72 7.06 3.99
CA ASN A 129 -6.85 7.91 2.82
C ASN A 129 -7.28 9.33 3.22
N THR A 130 -7.18 10.26 2.28
CA THR A 130 -7.55 11.67 2.51
C THR A 130 -9.04 11.88 2.77
N HIS A 131 -9.93 10.97 2.29
CA HIS A 131 -11.35 11.03 2.61
C HIS A 131 -11.61 10.72 4.10
N LEU A 132 -10.99 9.65 4.64
CA LEU A 132 -11.07 9.31 6.08
C LEU A 132 -10.45 10.39 6.99
N LYS A 133 -9.59 11.24 6.43
CA LYS A 133 -9.00 12.41 7.12
C LYS A 133 -9.80 13.69 6.89
N GLU A 134 -10.94 13.62 6.20
CA GLU A 134 -11.78 14.78 5.85
C GLU A 134 -11.05 15.84 5.00
N LEU A 135 -10.10 15.39 4.16
CA LEU A 135 -9.23 16.21 3.30
C LEU A 135 -9.22 15.72 1.84
N PRO A 136 -10.35 15.36 1.22
CA PRO A 136 -10.37 15.13 -0.22
C PRO A 136 -10.04 16.44 -0.95
N LEU A 137 -9.41 16.36 -2.12
CA LEU A 137 -9.26 17.51 -3.00
C LEU A 137 -10.41 17.55 -4.00
N GLU A 138 -10.97 18.74 -4.16
CA GLU A 138 -12.01 19.01 -5.14
C GLU A 138 -11.45 19.89 -6.27
N ASP A 139 -11.98 19.74 -7.49
CA ASP A 139 -11.71 20.58 -8.65
C ASP A 139 -10.24 20.72 -9.02
N VAL A 140 -9.51 19.60 -9.05
CA VAL A 140 -8.09 19.58 -9.47
C VAL A 140 -8.00 19.72 -10.99
N GLY A 141 -7.24 20.69 -11.47
CA GLY A 141 -7.09 20.98 -12.90
C GLY A 141 -6.23 19.95 -13.64
N ALA A 142 -6.34 19.93 -14.97
CA ALA A 142 -5.45 19.15 -15.82
C ALA A 142 -4.03 19.73 -15.81
N GLY A 143 -3.03 18.86 -15.68
CA GLY A 143 -1.60 19.24 -15.64
C GLY A 143 -1.13 19.73 -14.27
N GLU A 144 -1.96 19.67 -13.25
CA GLU A 144 -1.55 20.01 -11.88
C GLU A 144 -0.66 18.92 -11.28
N GLU A 145 0.24 19.36 -10.40
CA GLU A 145 1.04 18.49 -9.55
C GLU A 145 0.66 18.74 -8.09
N VAL A 146 0.23 17.69 -7.40
CA VAL A 146 -0.21 17.74 -6.00
C VAL A 146 0.72 16.92 -5.14
N VAL A 147 1.26 17.48 -4.06
CA VAL A 147 2.14 16.80 -3.11
C VAL A 147 1.38 16.54 -1.81
N TYR A 148 1.20 15.27 -1.50
CA TYR A 148 0.62 14.81 -0.23
C TYR A 148 1.74 14.45 0.75
N ARG A 149 1.56 14.81 2.03
CA ARG A 149 2.49 14.47 3.11
C ARG A 149 1.72 13.88 4.28
N PHE A 150 2.05 12.63 4.63
CA PHE A 150 1.48 11.93 5.79
C PHE A 150 2.60 11.76 6.82
N ALA A 151 2.57 12.57 7.89
CA ALA A 151 3.55 12.51 8.97
C ALA A 151 3.06 11.59 10.10
N PHE A 152 3.91 10.67 10.54
CA PHE A 152 3.60 9.72 11.63
C PHE A 152 4.90 9.16 12.26
N PRO A 153 4.85 8.68 13.51
CA PRO A 153 5.96 7.90 14.07
C PRO A 153 5.96 6.49 13.47
N MET A 154 7.13 5.96 13.13
CA MET A 154 7.30 4.60 12.60
C MET A 154 7.14 3.54 13.69
N ASN A 155 5.93 3.36 14.19
CA ASN A 155 5.60 2.42 15.26
C ASN A 155 5.41 0.98 14.78
N LEU A 156 6.07 0.60 13.68
CA LEU A 156 6.12 -0.78 13.21
C LEU A 156 7.33 -1.52 13.79
N GLY A 157 7.19 -2.83 13.98
CA GLY A 157 8.28 -3.71 14.40
C GLY A 157 9.37 -3.84 13.32
N PRO A 158 10.56 -4.35 13.70
CA PRO A 158 11.63 -4.60 12.73
C PRO A 158 11.19 -5.53 11.60
N GLY A 159 11.44 -5.13 10.35
CA GLY A 159 11.04 -5.90 9.17
C GLY A 159 11.10 -5.11 7.88
N SER A 160 10.84 -5.78 6.76
CA SER A 160 10.69 -5.14 5.45
C SER A 160 9.22 -4.90 5.16
N TYR A 161 8.93 -3.72 4.66
CA TYR A 161 7.58 -3.26 4.38
C TYR A 161 7.48 -2.67 2.98
N SER A 162 6.28 -2.69 2.44
CA SER A 162 5.94 -2.02 1.18
C SER A 162 4.77 -1.08 1.36
N VAL A 163 4.69 -0.08 0.50
CA VAL A 163 3.54 0.83 0.39
C VAL A 163 2.82 0.56 -0.91
N ALA A 164 1.50 0.38 -0.84
CA ALA A 164 0.61 0.47 -1.99
C ALA A 164 -0.13 1.81 -1.93
N THR A 165 -0.47 2.38 -3.10
CA THR A 165 -1.22 3.63 -3.23
C THR A 165 -2.45 3.44 -4.08
N ALA A 166 -3.48 4.24 -3.81
CA ALA A 166 -4.70 4.31 -4.61
C ALA A 166 -5.13 5.77 -4.78
N ILE A 167 -5.43 6.17 -6.01
CA ILE A 167 -6.02 7.47 -6.33
C ILE A 167 -7.42 7.20 -6.87
N VAL A 168 -8.44 7.68 -6.16
CA VAL A 168 -9.85 7.40 -6.45
C VAL A 168 -10.72 8.65 -6.30
N SER A 169 -11.96 8.61 -6.79
CA SER A 169 -12.92 9.72 -6.61
C SER A 169 -13.74 9.62 -5.32
N THR A 170 -13.83 8.42 -4.71
CA THR A 170 -14.69 8.12 -3.55
C THR A 170 -13.90 7.39 -2.45
N GLU A 171 -14.60 6.87 -1.44
CA GLU A 171 -14.02 6.07 -0.35
C GLU A 171 -13.41 4.75 -0.81
N THR A 172 -13.89 4.21 -1.94
CA THR A 172 -13.54 2.86 -2.42
C THR A 172 -12.99 2.93 -3.84
N HIS A 173 -12.09 1.99 -4.17
CA HIS A 173 -11.53 1.81 -5.52
C HIS A 173 -12.51 1.15 -6.52
N LEU A 174 -13.76 0.95 -6.12
CA LEU A 174 -14.78 0.35 -6.99
C LEU A 174 -15.45 1.37 -7.92
N VAL A 175 -15.26 2.67 -7.67
CA VAL A 175 -15.84 3.74 -8.50
C VAL A 175 -14.74 4.72 -8.86
N ASN A 176 -14.52 4.97 -10.16
CA ASN A 176 -13.52 5.88 -10.72
C ASN A 176 -12.13 5.70 -10.08
N ASN A 177 -11.51 4.56 -10.35
CA ASN A 177 -10.13 4.28 -9.97
C ASN A 177 -9.18 4.97 -10.97
N TYR A 178 -8.56 6.08 -10.58
CA TYR A 178 -7.59 6.79 -11.41
C TYR A 178 -6.26 6.05 -11.49
N GLU A 179 -5.72 5.59 -10.34
CA GLU A 179 -4.57 4.70 -10.26
C GLU A 179 -4.64 3.85 -8.99
N TRP A 180 -4.38 2.56 -9.15
CA TRP A 180 -3.93 1.65 -8.10
C TRP A 180 -2.49 1.25 -8.41
N ARG A 181 -1.59 1.40 -7.45
CA ARG A 181 -0.19 0.99 -7.57
C ARG A 181 0.23 0.16 -6.37
N ASP A 182 0.58 -1.09 -6.63
CA ASP A 182 1.19 -1.95 -5.62
C ASP A 182 2.72 -1.75 -5.59
N LEU A 183 3.37 -2.10 -4.46
CA LEU A 183 4.82 -1.93 -4.30
C LEU A 183 5.34 -0.54 -4.75
N ALA A 184 4.57 0.51 -4.46
CA ALA A 184 4.93 1.87 -4.85
C ALA A 184 6.22 2.35 -4.17
N LEU A 185 6.48 1.87 -2.94
CA LEU A 185 7.71 2.10 -2.16
C LEU A 185 8.02 0.86 -1.33
N VAL A 186 9.30 0.56 -1.12
CA VAL A 186 9.78 -0.48 -0.20
C VAL A 186 10.74 0.15 0.79
N PHE A 187 10.62 -0.21 2.08
CA PHE A 187 11.50 0.28 3.14
C PHE A 187 11.71 -0.79 4.22
N THR A 188 12.72 -0.59 5.06
CA THR A 188 13.06 -1.49 6.16
C THR A 188 12.98 -0.75 7.49
N VAL A 189 12.34 -1.35 8.49
CA VAL A 189 12.34 -0.88 9.88
C VAL A 189 13.36 -1.68 10.67
N VAL A 190 14.20 -0.99 11.42
CA VAL A 190 15.20 -1.56 12.33
C VAL A 190 14.94 -1.08 13.76
N ASN A 191 15.38 -1.82 14.78
CA ASN A 191 15.31 -1.37 16.17
C ASN A 191 16.72 -1.18 16.73
N MET A 192 17.20 0.06 16.71
CA MET A 192 18.52 0.40 17.26
C MET A 192 18.44 1.13 18.61
N ARG A 193 17.30 1.75 18.93
CA ARG A 193 17.20 2.67 20.08
C ARG A 193 16.18 2.25 21.12
N ARG A 194 15.20 1.40 20.78
CA ARG A 194 14.12 0.99 21.68
C ARG A 194 14.46 -0.31 22.39
N PRO A 195 13.92 -0.57 23.59
CA PRO A 195 14.01 -1.88 24.21
C PRO A 195 13.50 -2.98 23.27
N TYR A 196 14.01 -4.18 23.45
CA TYR A 196 13.51 -5.34 22.68
C TYR A 196 12.01 -5.56 22.96
N PHE A 197 11.27 -5.83 21.90
CA PHE A 197 9.86 -6.21 21.95
C PHE A 197 9.55 -7.23 20.87
N GLU A 198 8.50 -7.99 21.06
CA GLU A 198 7.99 -8.95 20.09
C GLU A 198 6.70 -8.41 19.45
N GLY A 199 6.55 -8.64 18.12
CA GLY A 199 5.34 -8.27 17.40
C GLY A 199 5.58 -7.19 16.33
N SER A 200 4.48 -6.83 15.67
CA SER A 200 4.49 -5.93 14.52
C SER A 200 4.26 -4.45 14.87
N ALA A 201 4.05 -4.12 16.15
CA ALA A 201 3.76 -2.75 16.58
C ALA A 201 4.52 -2.38 17.87
N TRP A 202 5.09 -1.18 17.89
CA TRP A 202 5.68 -0.57 19.07
C TRP A 202 4.62 0.22 19.84
N LEU A 203 4.26 -0.24 21.06
CA LEU A 203 3.20 0.35 21.88
C LEU A 203 3.70 1.12 23.11
N ASP A 204 4.95 0.88 23.55
CA ASP A 204 5.61 1.54 24.68
C ASP A 204 4.73 1.65 25.95
N PRO A 205 4.26 0.53 26.52
CA PRO A 205 3.35 0.55 27.67
C PRO A 205 4.04 1.05 28.94
N ALA A 206 3.37 1.91 29.70
CA ALA A 206 3.75 2.19 31.08
C ALA A 206 3.37 0.99 31.97
N VAL A 207 4.24 0.62 32.91
CA VAL A 207 4.01 -0.50 33.85
C VAL A 207 3.97 0.03 35.27
N ASP A 208 2.91 -0.30 36.02
CA ASP A 208 2.81 -0.14 37.47
C ASP A 208 2.73 -1.54 38.15
N ILE A 209 3.51 -1.74 39.22
CA ILE A 209 3.57 -3.01 39.91
C ILE A 209 3.25 -2.77 41.41
N GLN A 210 2.13 -3.30 41.87
CA GLN A 210 1.74 -3.27 43.27
C GLN A 210 1.89 -4.67 43.90
N ARG A 211 2.59 -4.75 45.04
CA ARG A 211 2.61 -5.96 45.89
C ARG A 211 1.61 -5.80 47.01
N THR A 212 0.63 -6.67 47.07
CA THR A 212 -0.35 -6.78 48.18
C THR A 212 0.08 -7.83 49.18
#